data_c36e9839e77e25822db80c86555dd812
#
_entry.id   c36e9839e77e25822db80c86555dd812
#
_cell.length_a   1.000
_cell.length_b   1.000
_cell.length_c   1.000
_cell.angle_alpha   90.00
_cell.angle_beta   90.00
_cell.angle_gamma   90.00
#
_symmetry.space_group_name_H-M   'P 1'
#
loop_
_entity.id
_entity.type
_entity.pdbx_description
1 polymer ?
#
loop_
_entity_poly.entity_id
_entity_poly.type
_entity_poly.pdbx_seq_one_letter_code
_entity_poly.pdbx_strand_id
1 'polypeptide(L)'
;MKKSIIYILISLLLFTSSSFAGATKEYGGFIGMNKNKVLKLKGYDVLVVDAQYLSARNIKRLHKSNKKIYSYLNVGSIENFRPYYSKFKSIILGKYEDWPEESWVDVSSGKWQKFMFEKGKELRNKGIDGFFVDNADIYYISPKQKIYNGLTTILKSLKTQSTDIIVNGGDAYVLKTIKNNRKPKYIDGINQETVFSKIDFENRRLLKQSDSSKSYYKSYCRRAKRAKLSVCLLEYTKSKSLIRKISRFCRAKGYKYYVSSSIELDQF
;
A
#
# COMPACT_ATOMS: atom_id res chain seq x y z
N MET A 1 -57.00 22.54 54.09
CA MET A 1 -55.55 22.46 54.06
C MET A 1 -55.13 21.75 52.74
N LYS A 2 -54.74 22.50 51.69
CA LYS A 2 -54.30 21.93 50.42
C LYS A 2 -52.75 21.96 50.37
N LYS A 3 -52.16 20.81 50.32
CA LYS A 3 -50.68 20.68 50.14
C LYS A 3 -50.33 20.77 48.64
N SER A 4 -49.65 21.82 48.22
CA SER A 4 -49.11 21.98 46.92
C SER A 4 -47.74 21.22 46.82
N ILE A 5 -47.66 20.29 45.92
CA ILE A 5 -46.42 19.56 45.62
C ILE A 5 -45.76 20.27 44.42
N ILE A 6 -44.59 20.85 44.65
CA ILE A 6 -43.79 21.50 43.64
C ILE A 6 -42.90 20.42 43.01
N TYR A 7 -43.12 20.10 41.73
CA TYR A 7 -42.23 19.26 40.95
C TYR A 7 -41.09 20.11 40.37
N ILE A 8 -39.87 19.89 40.86
CA ILE A 8 -38.65 20.46 40.27
C ILE A 8 -38.26 19.57 39.11
N LEU A 9 -38.46 20.03 37.88
CA LEU A 9 -37.91 19.41 36.68
C LEU A 9 -36.42 19.76 36.57
N ILE A 10 -35.55 18.81 36.89
CA ILE A 10 -34.13 18.91 36.58
C ILE A 10 -33.95 18.49 35.12
N SER A 11 -33.84 19.48 34.24
CA SER A 11 -33.42 19.23 32.83
C SER A 11 -31.92 18.91 32.78
N LEU A 12 -31.61 17.63 32.60
CA LEU A 12 -30.25 17.15 32.35
C LEU A 12 -29.87 17.55 30.94
N LEU A 13 -29.15 18.65 30.75
CA LEU A 13 -28.52 19.03 29.51
C LEU A 13 -27.37 18.06 29.24
N LEU A 14 -27.62 17.01 28.45
CA LEU A 14 -26.60 16.19 27.85
C LEU A 14 -25.82 17.03 26.80
N PHE A 15 -24.73 17.59 27.23
CA PHE A 15 -23.72 18.11 26.28
C PHE A 15 -23.14 16.91 25.50
N THR A 16 -23.75 16.61 24.37
CA THR A 16 -23.05 15.77 23.35
C THR A 16 -21.91 16.59 22.80
N SER A 17 -20.71 16.35 23.32
CA SER A 17 -19.48 16.81 22.68
C SER A 17 -19.38 16.16 21.32
N SER A 18 -19.87 16.84 20.29
CA SER A 18 -19.58 16.51 18.90
C SER A 18 -18.08 16.67 18.72
N SER A 19 -17.32 15.59 18.90
CA SER A 19 -15.97 15.53 18.41
C SER A 19 -16.03 15.78 16.90
N PHE A 20 -15.61 16.95 16.46
CA PHE A 20 -15.27 17.18 15.05
C PHE A 20 -14.14 16.22 14.71
N ALA A 21 -14.47 14.98 14.41
CA ALA A 21 -13.57 14.07 13.76
C ALA A 21 -13.27 14.67 12.38
N GLY A 22 -12.13 15.32 12.23
CA GLY A 22 -11.66 15.80 10.94
C GLY A 22 -11.79 14.66 9.94
N ALA A 23 -12.28 14.96 8.72
CA ALA A 23 -12.50 13.95 7.69
C ALA A 23 -11.27 13.05 7.56
N THR A 24 -11.43 11.75 7.84
CA THR A 24 -10.33 10.79 7.75
C THR A 24 -9.91 10.61 6.30
N LYS A 25 -8.60 10.58 6.06
CA LYS A 25 -8.03 10.26 4.76
C LYS A 25 -7.98 8.74 4.63
N GLU A 26 -8.75 8.17 3.71
CA GLU A 26 -8.89 6.70 3.63
C GLU A 26 -7.59 5.97 3.35
N TYR A 27 -6.64 6.61 2.62
CA TYR A 27 -5.41 5.96 2.17
C TYR A 27 -4.32 7.01 1.88
N GLY A 28 -3.06 6.68 2.17
CA GLY A 28 -1.91 7.51 1.81
C GLY A 28 -0.64 6.69 1.68
N GLY A 29 0.17 6.99 0.65
CA GLY A 29 1.46 6.35 0.39
C GLY A 29 2.61 7.37 0.46
N PHE A 30 3.58 7.15 1.37
CA PHE A 30 4.69 8.06 1.65
C PHE A 30 6.00 7.30 1.83
N ILE A 31 6.36 6.53 0.80
CA ILE A 31 7.46 5.56 0.84
C ILE A 31 8.83 6.27 0.85
N GLY A 32 8.97 7.33 0.06
CA GLY A 32 10.22 8.11 -0.03
C GLY A 32 10.37 9.21 1.03
N MET A 33 9.40 9.34 1.93
CA MET A 33 9.40 10.42 2.90
C MET A 33 10.38 10.17 4.05
N ASN A 34 11.20 11.16 4.41
CA ASN A 34 12.09 11.06 5.56
C ASN A 34 11.32 10.94 6.90
N LYS A 35 11.97 10.32 7.89
CA LYS A 35 11.41 10.04 9.21
C LYS A 35 10.74 11.25 9.88
N ASN A 36 11.34 12.43 9.82
CA ASN A 36 10.82 13.61 10.52
C ASN A 36 9.48 14.11 9.90
N LYS A 37 9.33 14.00 8.59
CA LYS A 37 8.09 14.31 7.88
C LYS A 37 7.05 13.20 8.12
N VAL A 38 7.44 11.92 8.02
CA VAL A 38 6.55 10.76 8.29
C VAL A 38 5.87 10.90 9.65
N LEU A 39 6.61 11.28 10.70
CA LEU A 39 6.07 11.41 12.06
C LEU A 39 5.07 12.56 12.26
N LYS A 40 4.84 13.39 11.24
CA LYS A 40 3.80 14.43 11.20
C LYS A 40 2.50 13.99 10.52
N LEU A 41 2.50 12.82 9.86
CA LEU A 41 1.35 12.28 9.16
C LEU A 41 0.25 11.86 10.14
N LYS A 42 -0.98 12.27 9.88
CA LYS A 42 -2.14 12.00 10.76
C LYS A 42 -3.45 11.93 9.98
N GLY A 43 -4.41 11.20 10.53
CA GLY A 43 -5.78 11.11 10.03
C GLY A 43 -5.96 10.12 8.89
N TYR A 44 -5.08 9.11 8.74
CA TYR A 44 -5.20 8.08 7.73
C TYR A 44 -5.86 6.81 8.29
N ASP A 45 -6.77 6.21 7.51
CA ASP A 45 -7.27 4.86 7.80
C ASP A 45 -6.22 3.81 7.47
N VAL A 46 -5.50 3.99 6.36
CA VAL A 46 -4.33 3.18 5.98
C VAL A 46 -3.20 4.11 5.55
N LEU A 47 -2.10 4.07 6.27
CA LEU A 47 -0.89 4.83 5.99
C LEU A 47 0.24 3.87 5.59
N VAL A 48 0.74 4.01 4.36
CA VAL A 48 1.89 3.25 3.85
C VAL A 48 3.15 4.10 4.00
N VAL A 49 4.17 3.52 4.65
CA VAL A 49 5.50 4.15 4.86
C VAL A 49 6.60 3.11 4.71
N ASP A 50 7.85 3.51 4.52
CA ASP A 50 8.98 2.58 4.66
C ASP A 50 9.37 2.45 6.15
N ALA A 51 8.79 1.46 6.82
CA ALA A 51 9.04 1.21 8.24
C ALA A 51 10.44 0.62 8.52
N GLN A 52 11.23 0.30 7.50
CA GLN A 52 12.61 -0.14 7.69
C GLN A 52 13.44 0.96 8.37
N TYR A 53 13.15 2.23 8.08
CA TYR A 53 13.80 3.41 8.68
C TYR A 53 13.16 3.92 9.99
N LEU A 54 12.12 3.23 10.47
CA LEU A 54 11.40 3.62 11.67
C LEU A 54 11.65 2.65 12.83
N SER A 55 11.70 3.17 14.05
CA SER A 55 11.73 2.37 15.27
C SER A 55 10.30 1.96 15.70
N ALA A 56 10.19 0.98 16.60
CA ALA A 56 8.91 0.61 17.21
C ALA A 56 8.24 1.81 17.93
N ARG A 57 9.02 2.69 18.57
CA ARG A 57 8.52 3.94 19.18
C ARG A 57 7.91 4.87 18.11
N ASN A 58 8.51 4.95 16.92
CA ASN A 58 7.97 5.75 15.82
C ASN A 58 6.63 5.17 15.32
N ILE A 59 6.54 3.87 15.12
CA ILE A 59 5.31 3.20 14.71
C ILE A 59 4.20 3.39 15.76
N LYS A 60 4.52 3.20 17.05
CA LYS A 60 3.57 3.48 18.16
C LYS A 60 3.10 4.94 18.15
N ARG A 61 3.98 5.90 17.82
CA ARG A 61 3.58 7.31 17.68
C ARG A 61 2.62 7.53 16.52
N LEU A 62 2.87 6.90 15.36
CA LEU A 62 1.98 7.00 14.19
C LEU A 62 0.59 6.43 14.47
N HIS A 63 0.48 5.34 15.24
CA HIS A 63 -0.80 4.76 15.65
C HIS A 63 -1.67 5.68 16.52
N LYS A 64 -1.08 6.69 17.19
CA LYS A 64 -1.88 7.66 17.96
C LYS A 64 -2.83 8.49 17.09
N SER A 65 -2.55 8.59 15.81
CA SER A 65 -3.29 9.47 14.88
C SER A 65 -3.63 8.83 13.53
N ASN A 66 -3.31 7.56 13.34
CA ASN A 66 -3.63 6.78 12.13
C ASN A 66 -4.12 5.39 12.54
N LYS A 67 -5.08 4.81 11.79
CA LYS A 67 -5.70 3.53 12.20
C LYS A 67 -4.81 2.33 11.91
N LYS A 68 -4.26 2.24 10.69
CA LYS A 68 -3.38 1.16 10.25
C LYS A 68 -2.11 1.71 9.62
N ILE A 69 -0.98 1.11 9.99
CA ILE A 69 0.33 1.43 9.45
C ILE A 69 0.82 0.23 8.64
N TYR A 70 1.00 0.41 7.34
CA TYR A 70 1.57 -0.62 6.48
C TYR A 70 3.01 -0.28 6.12
N SER A 71 3.87 -1.28 6.12
CA SER A 71 5.24 -1.10 5.66
C SER A 71 5.36 -1.45 4.20
N TYR A 72 6.00 -0.58 3.42
CA TYR A 72 6.60 -0.95 2.16
C TYR A 72 7.57 -2.11 2.35
N LEU A 73 7.50 -3.07 1.45
CA LEU A 73 8.41 -4.20 1.40
C LEU A 73 8.58 -4.65 -0.06
N ASN A 74 9.77 -4.39 -0.59
CA ASN A 74 10.13 -4.82 -1.94
C ASN A 74 10.49 -6.32 -1.92
N VAL A 75 9.73 -7.13 -2.65
CA VAL A 75 9.94 -8.59 -2.67
C VAL A 75 10.50 -9.10 -4.00
N GLY A 76 10.30 -8.38 -5.09
CA GLY A 76 10.69 -8.81 -6.44
C GLY A 76 11.97 -8.18 -6.96
N SER A 77 12.42 -7.11 -6.32
CA SER A 77 13.68 -6.46 -6.61
C SER A 77 14.46 -6.12 -5.33
N ILE A 78 15.66 -5.59 -5.48
CA ILE A 78 16.49 -5.15 -4.37
C ILE A 78 17.17 -3.83 -4.73
N GLU A 79 17.04 -2.86 -3.81
CA GLU A 79 17.65 -1.54 -3.94
C GLU A 79 19.11 -1.59 -3.46
N ASN A 80 20.03 -1.00 -4.24
CA ASN A 80 21.49 -1.05 -3.98
C ASN A 80 21.91 -0.32 -2.69
N PHE A 81 21.11 0.61 -2.20
CA PHE A 81 21.33 1.35 -0.95
C PHE A 81 20.88 0.58 0.31
N ARG A 82 20.26 -0.59 0.16
CA ARG A 82 19.86 -1.41 1.32
C ARG A 82 21.08 -2.07 1.95
N PRO A 83 21.19 -2.06 3.30
CA PRO A 83 22.36 -2.64 3.98
C PRO A 83 22.61 -4.11 3.67
N TYR A 84 21.59 -4.81 3.20
CA TYR A 84 21.65 -6.23 2.86
C TYR A 84 21.93 -6.53 1.37
N TYR A 85 22.05 -5.51 0.52
CA TYR A 85 22.22 -5.67 -0.93
C TYR A 85 23.35 -6.64 -1.30
N SER A 86 24.53 -6.46 -0.69
CA SER A 86 25.70 -7.28 -0.97
C SER A 86 25.49 -8.78 -0.74
N LYS A 87 24.61 -9.15 0.17
CA LYS A 87 24.28 -10.56 0.51
C LYS A 87 23.52 -11.28 -0.60
N PHE A 88 22.90 -10.53 -1.51
CA PHE A 88 21.97 -11.06 -2.51
C PHE A 88 22.39 -10.80 -3.95
N LYS A 89 23.61 -10.32 -4.20
CA LYS A 89 24.13 -10.07 -5.55
C LYS A 89 24.05 -11.32 -6.46
N SER A 90 24.25 -12.52 -5.89
CA SER A 90 24.23 -13.79 -6.64
C SER A 90 22.86 -14.22 -7.16
N ILE A 91 21.78 -13.59 -6.72
CA ILE A 91 20.41 -13.89 -7.16
C ILE A 91 19.81 -12.76 -8.03
N ILE A 92 20.61 -11.77 -8.41
CA ILE A 92 20.18 -10.70 -9.30
C ILE A 92 19.96 -11.29 -10.70
N LEU A 93 18.79 -11.00 -11.29
CA LEU A 93 18.40 -11.43 -12.63
C LEU A 93 18.64 -10.37 -13.70
N GLY A 94 18.67 -9.10 -13.32
CA GLY A 94 18.86 -7.96 -14.22
C GLY A 94 18.56 -6.64 -13.55
N LYS A 95 18.84 -5.54 -14.26
CA LYS A 95 18.53 -4.19 -13.79
C LYS A 95 17.04 -3.89 -13.93
N TYR A 96 16.54 -3.03 -13.05
CA TYR A 96 15.23 -2.41 -13.19
C TYR A 96 15.35 -1.21 -14.15
N GLU A 97 14.42 -1.06 -15.11
CA GLU A 97 14.55 -0.05 -16.17
C GLU A 97 14.30 1.37 -15.65
N ASP A 98 13.23 1.56 -14.87
CA ASP A 98 12.78 2.90 -14.42
C ASP A 98 13.47 3.38 -13.13
N TRP A 99 14.10 2.48 -12.37
CA TRP A 99 14.76 2.76 -11.10
C TRP A 99 16.20 2.21 -11.12
N PRO A 100 17.20 3.04 -11.50
CA PRO A 100 18.59 2.60 -11.67
C PRO A 100 19.23 1.98 -10.42
N GLU A 101 18.69 2.33 -9.23
CA GLU A 101 19.15 1.79 -7.96
C GLU A 101 18.63 0.38 -7.69
N GLU A 102 17.68 -0.12 -8.49
CA GLU A 102 17.04 -1.42 -8.26
C GLU A 102 17.54 -2.50 -9.24
N SER A 103 17.46 -3.72 -8.78
CA SER A 103 17.74 -4.90 -9.59
C SER A 103 16.72 -6.00 -9.29
N TRP A 104 16.17 -6.63 -10.33
CA TRP A 104 15.27 -7.78 -10.21
C TRP A 104 15.99 -8.97 -9.56
N VAL A 105 15.30 -9.70 -8.66
CA VAL A 105 15.87 -10.85 -7.96
C VAL A 105 15.14 -12.16 -8.26
N ASP A 106 15.86 -13.29 -8.18
CA ASP A 106 15.25 -14.61 -8.24
C ASP A 106 14.52 -14.94 -6.93
N VAL A 107 13.24 -14.62 -6.90
CA VAL A 107 12.36 -14.88 -5.74
C VAL A 107 12.16 -16.37 -5.45
N SER A 108 12.61 -17.28 -6.35
CA SER A 108 12.62 -18.73 -6.08
C SER A 108 13.78 -19.15 -5.17
N SER A 109 14.75 -18.27 -4.92
CA SER A 109 15.86 -18.52 -4.00
C SER A 109 15.36 -18.71 -2.56
N GLY A 110 15.62 -19.87 -1.97
CA GLY A 110 15.27 -20.15 -0.58
C GLY A 110 15.94 -19.18 0.42
N LYS A 111 17.17 -18.69 0.07
CA LYS A 111 17.87 -17.67 0.86
C LYS A 111 17.10 -16.34 0.87
N TRP A 112 16.53 -15.93 -0.26
CA TRP A 112 15.72 -14.71 -0.37
C TRP A 112 14.38 -14.87 0.36
N GLN A 113 13.70 -16.00 0.18
CA GLN A 113 12.42 -16.28 0.84
C GLN A 113 12.57 -16.27 2.37
N LYS A 114 13.61 -16.92 2.90
CA LYS A 114 13.93 -16.88 4.34
C LYS A 114 14.20 -15.46 4.83
N PHE A 115 14.98 -14.69 4.06
CA PHE A 115 15.26 -13.30 4.40
C PHE A 115 14.00 -12.45 4.43
N MET A 116 13.09 -12.58 3.45
CA MET A 116 11.83 -11.85 3.41
C MET A 116 10.92 -12.20 4.59
N PHE A 117 10.88 -13.45 5.00
CA PHE A 117 10.17 -13.88 6.21
C PHE A 117 10.71 -13.20 7.47
N GLU A 118 12.02 -13.23 7.67
CA GLU A 118 12.66 -12.62 8.85
C GLU A 118 12.51 -11.08 8.81
N LYS A 119 12.64 -10.45 7.66
CA LYS A 119 12.39 -9.03 7.49
C LYS A 119 10.94 -8.66 7.80
N GLY A 120 10.01 -9.46 7.34
CA GLY A 120 8.60 -9.30 7.69
C GLY A 120 8.37 -9.39 9.20
N LYS A 121 8.97 -10.37 9.86
CA LYS A 121 8.91 -10.54 11.33
C LYS A 121 9.51 -9.34 12.07
N GLU A 122 10.67 -8.84 11.61
CA GLU A 122 11.29 -7.62 12.17
C GLU A 122 10.31 -6.43 12.12
N LEU A 123 9.72 -6.19 10.94
CA LEU A 123 8.79 -5.08 10.73
C LEU A 123 7.51 -5.27 11.55
N ARG A 124 6.96 -6.48 11.61
CA ARG A 124 5.79 -6.79 12.44
C ARG A 124 6.06 -6.54 13.93
N ASN A 125 7.24 -6.88 14.41
CA ASN A 125 7.66 -6.62 15.80
C ASN A 125 7.80 -5.11 16.11
N LYS A 126 7.98 -4.25 15.09
CA LYS A 126 7.91 -2.80 15.27
C LYS A 126 6.47 -2.30 15.45
N GLY A 127 5.46 -3.14 15.17
CA GLY A 127 4.03 -2.83 15.38
C GLY A 127 3.27 -2.43 14.12
N ILE A 128 3.75 -2.76 12.92
CA ILE A 128 2.96 -2.53 11.69
C ILE A 128 1.75 -3.48 11.62
N ASP A 129 0.72 -3.09 10.89
CA ASP A 129 -0.52 -3.88 10.70
C ASP A 129 -0.53 -4.66 9.39
N GLY A 130 0.29 -4.27 8.42
CA GLY A 130 0.29 -4.90 7.11
C GLY A 130 1.50 -4.55 6.27
N PHE A 131 1.57 -5.19 5.12
CA PHE A 131 2.61 -4.95 4.13
C PHE A 131 2.01 -4.38 2.84
N PHE A 132 2.68 -3.38 2.30
CA PHE A 132 2.56 -2.91 0.94
C PHE A 132 3.70 -3.58 0.16
N VAL A 133 3.35 -4.69 -0.48
CA VAL A 133 4.32 -5.57 -1.15
C VAL A 133 4.55 -5.11 -2.57
N ASP A 134 5.77 -4.77 -2.88
CA ASP A 134 6.14 -4.21 -4.16
C ASP A 134 6.89 -5.20 -5.05
N ASN A 135 6.87 -4.92 -6.35
CA ASN A 135 7.62 -5.64 -7.39
C ASN A 135 7.24 -7.13 -7.57
N ALA A 136 5.97 -7.48 -7.30
CA ALA A 136 5.44 -8.76 -7.78
C ALA A 136 5.46 -8.85 -9.33
N ASP A 137 5.75 -7.74 -9.99
CA ASP A 137 6.01 -7.59 -11.44
C ASP A 137 7.18 -8.42 -11.94
N ILE A 138 8.07 -8.90 -11.06
CA ILE A 138 9.09 -9.90 -11.41
C ILE A 138 8.48 -11.12 -12.11
N TYR A 139 7.20 -11.45 -11.84
CA TYR A 139 6.52 -12.52 -12.55
C TYR A 139 6.17 -12.14 -13.99
N TYR A 140 5.94 -10.88 -14.30
CA TYR A 140 5.82 -10.39 -15.68
C TYR A 140 7.17 -10.42 -16.40
N ILE A 141 8.24 -9.95 -15.74
CA ILE A 141 9.62 -9.95 -16.28
C ILE A 141 10.15 -11.36 -16.53
N SER A 142 9.83 -12.29 -15.63
CA SER A 142 10.26 -13.70 -15.73
C SER A 142 9.07 -14.63 -15.44
N PRO A 143 8.22 -14.94 -16.46
CA PRO A 143 6.94 -15.65 -16.26
C PRO A 143 7.12 -17.16 -16.06
N LYS A 144 8.12 -17.57 -15.28
CA LYS A 144 8.42 -18.96 -14.96
C LYS A 144 7.63 -19.43 -13.74
N GLN A 145 7.25 -20.71 -13.72
CA GLN A 145 6.50 -21.29 -12.61
C GLN A 145 7.25 -21.18 -11.27
N LYS A 146 8.57 -21.31 -11.28
CA LYS A 146 9.39 -21.13 -10.07
C LYS A 146 9.27 -19.73 -9.47
N ILE A 147 9.18 -18.67 -10.30
CA ILE A 147 9.01 -17.29 -9.85
C ILE A 147 7.61 -17.11 -9.25
N TYR A 148 6.56 -17.63 -9.91
CA TYR A 148 5.20 -17.63 -9.35
C TYR A 148 5.15 -18.32 -7.99
N ASN A 149 5.76 -19.50 -7.87
CA ASN A 149 5.81 -20.26 -6.61
C ASN A 149 6.61 -19.51 -5.54
N GLY A 150 7.73 -18.88 -5.91
CA GLY A 150 8.56 -18.08 -5.01
C GLY A 150 7.82 -16.90 -4.40
N LEU A 151 7.15 -16.09 -5.24
CA LEU A 151 6.27 -15.00 -4.77
C LEU A 151 5.17 -15.54 -3.85
N THR A 152 4.52 -16.64 -4.25
CA THR A 152 3.47 -17.26 -3.43
C THR A 152 3.99 -17.70 -2.06
N THR A 153 5.18 -18.28 -2.01
CA THR A 153 5.84 -18.68 -0.75
C THR A 153 6.11 -17.46 0.13
N ILE A 154 6.67 -16.39 -0.43
CA ILE A 154 6.94 -15.15 0.31
C ILE A 154 5.64 -14.57 0.86
N LEU A 155 4.62 -14.36 0.02
CA LEU A 155 3.35 -13.76 0.46
C LEU A 155 2.64 -14.60 1.53
N LYS A 156 2.63 -15.93 1.38
CA LYS A 156 2.09 -16.83 2.40
C LYS A 156 2.84 -16.71 3.72
N SER A 157 4.17 -16.65 3.67
CA SER A 157 4.99 -16.52 4.87
C SER A 157 4.78 -15.19 5.59
N LEU A 158 4.64 -14.08 4.85
CA LEU A 158 4.27 -12.80 5.42
C LEU A 158 2.87 -12.84 6.05
N LYS A 159 1.91 -13.52 5.40
CA LYS A 159 0.53 -13.65 5.91
C LYS A 159 0.44 -14.43 7.22
N THR A 160 1.34 -15.40 7.47
CA THR A 160 1.36 -16.15 8.76
C THR A 160 1.66 -15.26 9.96
N GLN A 161 2.14 -14.04 9.75
CA GLN A 161 2.44 -13.07 10.80
C GLN A 161 1.23 -12.22 11.20
N SER A 162 0.01 -12.63 10.83
CA SER A 162 -1.25 -11.95 11.11
C SER A 162 -1.28 -10.51 10.60
N THR A 163 -0.78 -10.30 9.38
CA THR A 163 -0.71 -9.01 8.72
C THR A 163 -1.63 -8.93 7.51
N ASP A 164 -2.08 -7.73 7.17
CA ASP A 164 -2.74 -7.50 5.89
C ASP A 164 -1.68 -7.42 4.77
N ILE A 165 -1.99 -7.94 3.58
CA ILE A 165 -1.12 -7.93 2.41
C ILE A 165 -1.80 -7.19 1.27
N ILE A 166 -1.25 -6.03 0.89
CA ILE A 166 -1.60 -5.30 -0.34
C ILE A 166 -0.45 -5.46 -1.33
N VAL A 167 -0.75 -6.01 -2.51
CA VAL A 167 0.22 -6.14 -3.60
C VAL A 167 0.17 -4.89 -4.46
N ASN A 168 1.30 -4.20 -4.62
CA ASN A 168 1.44 -3.07 -5.52
C ASN A 168 1.78 -3.55 -6.92
N GLY A 169 1.03 -3.10 -7.94
CA GLY A 169 1.19 -3.61 -9.30
C GLY A 169 0.94 -5.11 -9.39
N GLY A 170 1.89 -5.85 -9.98
CA GLY A 170 1.93 -7.30 -10.02
C GLY A 170 0.73 -7.96 -10.68
N ASP A 171 0.10 -7.28 -11.62
CA ASP A 171 -1.16 -7.68 -12.23
C ASP A 171 -1.09 -9.08 -12.87
N ALA A 172 0.01 -9.43 -13.55
CA ALA A 172 0.22 -10.75 -14.13
C ALA A 172 0.20 -11.85 -13.06
N TYR A 173 0.86 -11.61 -11.91
CA TYR A 173 0.89 -12.53 -10.79
C TYR A 173 -0.49 -12.64 -10.12
N VAL A 174 -1.10 -11.51 -9.80
CA VAL A 174 -2.39 -11.46 -9.10
C VAL A 174 -3.49 -12.07 -9.97
N LEU A 175 -3.53 -11.78 -11.28
CA LEU A 175 -4.53 -12.34 -12.19
C LEU A 175 -4.41 -13.87 -12.33
N LYS A 176 -3.20 -14.41 -12.40
CA LYS A 176 -2.97 -15.87 -12.36
C LYS A 176 -3.43 -16.45 -11.03
N THR A 177 -3.13 -15.78 -9.93
CA THR A 177 -3.53 -16.21 -8.59
C THR A 177 -5.05 -16.25 -8.43
N ILE A 178 -5.78 -15.23 -8.91
CA ILE A 178 -7.25 -15.19 -8.89
C ILE A 178 -7.85 -16.28 -9.79
N LYS A 179 -7.25 -16.56 -10.95
CA LYS A 179 -7.69 -17.62 -11.85
C LYS A 179 -7.60 -18.98 -11.17
N ASN A 180 -6.50 -19.24 -10.45
CA ASN A 180 -6.25 -20.50 -9.77
C ASN A 180 -7.03 -20.63 -8.44
N ASN A 181 -7.29 -19.50 -7.78
CA ASN A 181 -7.99 -19.44 -6.50
C ASN A 181 -8.84 -18.17 -6.46
N ARG A 182 -10.14 -18.30 -6.62
CA ARG A 182 -11.09 -17.18 -6.69
C ARG A 182 -11.00 -16.18 -5.54
N LYS A 183 -10.49 -16.60 -4.37
CA LYS A 183 -10.26 -15.75 -3.19
C LYS A 183 -8.96 -16.19 -2.53
N PRO A 184 -7.82 -15.68 -2.97
CA PRO A 184 -6.54 -16.04 -2.36
C PRO A 184 -6.50 -15.57 -0.90
N LYS A 185 -6.21 -16.49 0.03
CA LYS A 185 -6.20 -16.19 1.47
C LYS A 185 -4.97 -15.39 1.93
N TYR A 186 -3.98 -15.24 1.08
CA TYR A 186 -2.70 -14.59 1.38
C TYR A 186 -2.51 -13.24 0.67
N ILE A 187 -3.57 -12.71 0.04
CA ILE A 187 -3.64 -11.35 -0.51
C ILE A 187 -4.94 -10.74 -0.04
N ASP A 188 -4.90 -9.58 0.63
CA ASP A 188 -6.08 -8.88 1.12
C ASP A 188 -6.51 -7.76 0.19
N GLY A 189 -5.59 -7.28 -0.63
CA GLY A 189 -5.85 -6.19 -1.57
C GLY A 189 -4.77 -6.01 -2.61
N ILE A 190 -5.06 -5.10 -3.50
CA ILE A 190 -4.11 -4.58 -4.49
C ILE A 190 -4.01 -3.06 -4.35
N ASN A 191 -2.85 -2.53 -4.69
CA ASN A 191 -2.69 -1.15 -5.11
C ASN A 191 -2.34 -1.14 -6.60
N GLN A 192 -3.01 -0.31 -7.39
CA GLN A 192 -2.64 -0.10 -8.79
C GLN A 192 -2.21 1.34 -8.97
N GLU A 193 -1.01 1.51 -9.45
CA GLU A 193 -0.48 2.82 -9.79
C GLU A 193 -0.92 3.24 -11.20
N THR A 194 -0.97 4.55 -11.43
CA THR A 194 -1.06 5.15 -12.76
C THR A 194 -2.24 4.67 -13.63
N VAL A 195 -3.42 4.44 -13.02
CA VAL A 195 -4.63 4.08 -13.77
C VAL A 195 -5.10 5.25 -14.65
N PHE A 196 -4.99 6.48 -14.16
CA PHE A 196 -5.41 7.71 -14.86
C PHE A 196 -4.24 8.63 -15.20
N SER A 197 -3.16 8.52 -14.47
CA SER A 197 -1.91 9.26 -14.67
C SER A 197 -0.85 8.36 -15.32
N LYS A 198 0.24 8.96 -15.78
CA LYS A 198 1.43 8.28 -16.27
C LYS A 198 2.65 9.04 -15.77
N ILE A 199 3.70 8.33 -15.38
CA ILE A 199 5.01 8.91 -15.10
C ILE A 199 5.87 8.77 -16.36
N ASP A 200 6.44 9.88 -16.79
CA ASP A 200 7.51 9.95 -17.77
C ASP A 200 8.81 10.04 -16.95
N PHE A 201 9.42 8.87 -16.69
CA PHE A 201 10.62 8.79 -15.84
C PHE A 201 11.82 9.51 -16.44
N GLU A 202 12.00 9.44 -17.76
CA GLU A 202 13.09 10.11 -18.48
C GLU A 202 13.07 11.63 -18.28
N ASN A 203 11.90 12.24 -18.46
CA ASN A 203 11.72 13.69 -18.34
C ASN A 203 11.15 14.13 -16.98
N ARG A 204 10.95 13.21 -16.04
CA ARG A 204 10.37 13.43 -14.71
C ARG A 204 9.04 14.20 -14.72
N ARG A 205 8.16 13.85 -15.67
CA ARG A 205 6.88 14.53 -15.90
C ARG A 205 5.69 13.65 -15.52
N LEU A 206 4.64 14.29 -15.02
CA LEU A 206 3.37 13.66 -14.68
C LEU A 206 2.37 13.91 -15.81
N LEU A 207 1.99 12.87 -16.51
CA LEU A 207 1.16 12.90 -17.71
C LEU A 207 -0.20 12.22 -17.47
N LYS A 208 -1.10 12.31 -18.44
CA LYS A 208 -2.32 11.49 -18.49
C LYS A 208 -2.00 10.12 -19.05
N GLN A 209 -2.66 9.11 -18.51
CA GLN A 209 -2.56 7.74 -19.01
C GLN A 209 -3.26 7.59 -20.37
N SER A 210 -2.73 6.72 -21.24
CA SER A 210 -3.37 6.32 -22.50
C SER A 210 -4.72 5.66 -22.24
N ASP A 211 -5.63 5.70 -23.20
CA ASP A 211 -6.94 5.09 -23.03
C ASP A 211 -6.86 3.56 -22.99
N SER A 212 -5.92 2.95 -23.72
CA SER A 212 -5.67 1.51 -23.70
C SER A 212 -5.18 1.04 -22.33
N SER A 213 -4.10 1.63 -21.79
CA SER A 213 -3.57 1.29 -20.46
C SER A 213 -4.58 1.55 -19.35
N LYS A 214 -5.28 2.69 -19.42
CA LYS A 214 -6.35 3.03 -18.47
C LYS A 214 -7.47 1.98 -18.48
N SER A 215 -7.87 1.51 -19.66
CA SER A 215 -8.89 0.46 -19.81
C SER A 215 -8.42 -0.87 -19.22
N TYR A 216 -7.18 -1.23 -19.48
CA TYR A 216 -6.54 -2.44 -18.94
C TYR A 216 -6.50 -2.42 -17.41
N TYR A 217 -5.94 -1.38 -16.80
CA TYR A 217 -5.84 -1.27 -15.34
C TYR A 217 -7.20 -1.21 -14.65
N LYS A 218 -8.19 -0.53 -15.24
CA LYS A 218 -9.58 -0.59 -14.74
C LYS A 218 -10.17 -2.00 -14.78
N SER A 219 -9.83 -2.77 -15.82
CA SER A 219 -10.26 -4.18 -15.91
C SER A 219 -9.59 -5.02 -14.82
N TYR A 220 -8.29 -4.85 -14.58
CA TYR A 220 -7.55 -5.48 -13.50
C TYR A 220 -8.19 -5.18 -12.13
N CYS A 221 -8.37 -3.90 -11.80
CA CYS A 221 -9.01 -3.48 -10.54
C CYS A 221 -10.39 -4.09 -10.35
N ARG A 222 -11.21 -4.14 -11.41
CA ARG A 222 -12.54 -4.77 -11.37
C ARG A 222 -12.47 -6.28 -11.10
N ARG A 223 -11.50 -6.99 -11.70
CA ARG A 223 -11.29 -8.42 -11.47
C ARG A 223 -10.83 -8.69 -10.03
N ALA A 224 -9.90 -7.89 -9.51
CA ALA A 224 -9.47 -7.96 -8.11
C ALA A 224 -10.66 -7.74 -7.15
N LYS A 225 -11.49 -6.71 -7.40
CA LYS A 225 -12.69 -6.46 -6.58
C LYS A 225 -13.69 -7.60 -6.60
N ARG A 226 -13.90 -8.25 -7.77
CA ARG A 226 -14.76 -9.44 -7.88
C ARG A 226 -14.21 -10.63 -7.09
N ALA A 227 -12.88 -10.74 -6.98
CA ALA A 227 -12.21 -11.72 -6.14
C ALA A 227 -12.20 -11.35 -4.63
N LYS A 228 -12.98 -10.33 -4.24
CA LYS A 228 -13.10 -9.84 -2.86
C LYS A 228 -11.81 -9.26 -2.28
N LEU A 229 -10.89 -8.83 -3.14
CA LEU A 229 -9.73 -8.05 -2.73
C LEU A 229 -10.11 -6.57 -2.56
N SER A 230 -9.53 -5.90 -1.57
CA SER A 230 -9.58 -4.45 -1.49
C SER A 230 -8.79 -3.83 -2.66
N VAL A 231 -9.22 -2.67 -3.14
CA VAL A 231 -8.55 -1.98 -4.25
C VAL A 231 -8.19 -0.59 -3.81
N CYS A 232 -6.90 -0.29 -3.93
CA CYS A 232 -6.34 1.04 -3.75
C CYS A 232 -5.78 1.52 -5.09
N LEU A 233 -5.83 2.82 -5.34
CA LEU A 233 -5.17 3.48 -6.46
C LEU A 233 -4.12 4.45 -5.92
N LEU A 234 -2.95 4.46 -6.56
CA LEU A 234 -1.91 5.46 -6.35
C LEU A 234 -1.69 6.21 -7.67
N GLU A 235 -1.94 7.49 -7.66
CA GLU A 235 -1.93 8.32 -8.87
C GLU A 235 -0.97 9.48 -8.72
N TYR A 236 -0.41 9.93 -9.83
CA TYR A 236 0.60 10.98 -9.85
C TYR A 236 0.15 12.14 -10.73
N THR A 237 -0.32 13.23 -10.12
CA THR A 237 -0.75 14.40 -10.89
C THR A 237 -0.91 15.66 -10.03
N LYS A 238 -0.68 16.84 -10.65
CA LYS A 238 -1.01 18.14 -10.09
C LYS A 238 -2.30 18.72 -10.69
N SER A 239 -2.91 18.02 -11.67
CA SER A 239 -4.11 18.50 -12.37
C SER A 239 -5.36 18.37 -11.50
N LYS A 240 -5.94 19.48 -11.06
CA LYS A 240 -7.19 19.52 -10.27
C LYS A 240 -8.36 18.81 -10.98
N SER A 241 -8.45 18.87 -12.30
CA SER A 241 -9.49 18.20 -13.09
C SER A 241 -9.30 16.67 -13.05
N LEU A 242 -8.06 16.20 -13.19
CA LEU A 242 -7.75 14.77 -13.12
C LEU A 242 -7.97 14.23 -11.70
N ILE A 243 -7.56 14.95 -10.65
CA ILE A 243 -7.84 14.60 -9.25
C ILE A 243 -9.33 14.42 -9.02
N ARG A 244 -10.18 15.36 -9.48
CA ARG A 244 -11.64 15.22 -9.39
C ARG A 244 -12.19 13.99 -10.12
N LYS A 245 -11.61 13.66 -11.30
CA LYS A 245 -11.99 12.46 -12.06
C LYS A 245 -11.64 11.18 -11.33
N ILE A 246 -10.43 11.08 -10.76
CA ILE A 246 -9.96 9.96 -9.94
C ILE A 246 -10.88 9.78 -8.73
N SER A 247 -11.11 10.85 -7.98
CA SER A 247 -11.96 10.84 -6.79
C SER A 247 -13.38 10.32 -7.10
N ARG A 248 -14.03 10.85 -8.12
CA ARG A 248 -15.38 10.39 -8.53
C ARG A 248 -15.39 8.91 -8.92
N PHE A 249 -14.39 8.47 -9.68
CA PHE A 249 -14.28 7.07 -10.09
C PHE A 249 -14.08 6.15 -8.87
N CYS A 250 -13.15 6.47 -7.98
CA CYS A 250 -12.84 5.65 -6.82
C CYS A 250 -14.04 5.55 -5.88
N ARG A 251 -14.71 6.67 -5.58
CA ARG A 251 -15.93 6.68 -4.74
C ARG A 251 -17.03 5.81 -5.36
N ALA A 252 -17.30 5.94 -6.67
CA ALA A 252 -18.32 5.15 -7.37
C ALA A 252 -18.02 3.64 -7.40
N LYS A 253 -16.75 3.23 -7.23
CA LYS A 253 -16.31 1.82 -7.21
C LYS A 253 -16.03 1.28 -5.80
N GLY A 254 -16.07 2.12 -4.77
CA GLY A 254 -15.65 1.75 -3.43
C GLY A 254 -14.16 1.38 -3.39
N TYR A 255 -13.32 2.16 -4.09
CA TYR A 255 -11.87 2.03 -4.08
C TYR A 255 -11.27 3.13 -3.21
N LYS A 256 -10.22 2.81 -2.49
CA LYS A 256 -9.38 3.82 -1.83
C LYS A 256 -8.42 4.43 -2.84
N TYR A 257 -7.98 5.65 -2.60
CA TYR A 257 -7.00 6.28 -3.50
C TYR A 257 -6.14 7.31 -2.77
N TYR A 258 -4.94 7.48 -3.28
CA TYR A 258 -4.04 8.58 -2.95
C TYR A 258 -3.53 9.21 -4.25
N VAL A 259 -3.40 10.54 -4.25
CA VAL A 259 -2.83 11.28 -5.38
C VAL A 259 -1.61 12.04 -4.90
N SER A 260 -0.45 11.67 -5.43
CA SER A 260 0.81 12.35 -5.17
C SER A 260 1.11 13.41 -6.22
N SER A 261 1.76 14.48 -5.81
CA SER A 261 2.38 15.48 -6.69
C SER A 261 3.87 15.21 -6.95
N SER A 262 4.44 14.20 -6.30
CA SER A 262 5.84 13.77 -6.38
C SER A 262 5.93 12.29 -6.77
N ILE A 263 6.89 11.96 -7.64
CA ILE A 263 7.18 10.58 -8.05
C ILE A 263 7.76 9.79 -6.87
N GLU A 264 8.57 10.44 -6.04
CA GLU A 264 9.24 9.84 -4.89
C GLU A 264 8.34 9.57 -3.68
N LEU A 265 7.08 10.00 -3.70
CA LEU A 265 6.14 9.87 -2.56
C LEU A 265 6.71 10.48 -1.26
N ASP A 266 7.36 11.63 -1.35
CA ASP A 266 8.08 12.32 -0.28
C ASP A 266 7.40 13.62 0.20
N GLN A 267 6.21 13.92 -0.34
CA GLN A 267 5.44 15.14 -0.09
C GLN A 267 3.98 14.82 0.31
N PHE A 268 3.36 15.75 1.05
CA PHE A 268 1.94 15.72 1.46
C PHE A 268 1.30 17.10 1.36
#